data_c368d49614e26104f3ccb8f54a978198
#
_entry.id   c368d49614e26104f3ccb8f54a978198
#
_cell.length_a   1.000
_cell.length_b   1.000
_cell.length_c   1.000
_cell.angle_alpha   90.00
_cell.angle_beta   90.00
_cell.angle_gamma   90.00
#
_symmetry.space_group_name_H-M   'P 1'
#
loop_
_entity.id
_entity.type
_entity.pdbx_description
1 polymer ?
#
loop_
_entity_poly.entity_id
_entity_poly.type
_entity_poly.pdbx_seq_one_letter_code
_entity_poly.pdbx_strand_id
1 'polypeptide(L)'
;MRNSIKKIFVLLSVFVISSAFVFAGSGASQKIKIWKDVKIKGSAISSLQPYFADEANNTGAAVIVAPGGSYHHLGMVHEGHKVAQWFQKNGINAFVLRYRVSGDGFNHPAMLEDMQRSIQIVRENADKWKINTKKVGAIGFSAGGHLVVMAGAFGDNVNELTKLGIKTNVSLKPDFVIPIYPVVSMQDDIYHAWSRKSLTGSKEPSQAIKDKFSMEKQITSKMCPVFLLCNKDDRTVKYQNSVRLDEALSKAGVPHIFILNEKGDHGFGMGNGKFVKETQWNDKWLLPWLKEEGIIK
;
A
#
# COMPACT_ATOMS: atom_id res chain seq x y z
N MET A 1 14.43 -53.30 63.24
CA MET A 1 13.88 -53.36 61.86
C MET A 1 13.62 -51.95 61.37
N ARG A 2 14.51 -51.46 60.48
CA ARG A 2 14.41 -50.06 59.93
C ARG A 2 13.94 -50.20 58.51
N ASN A 3 12.70 -49.75 58.23
CA ASN A 3 12.17 -49.65 56.89
C ASN A 3 12.65 -48.37 56.21
N SER A 4 13.44 -48.51 55.15
CA SER A 4 13.96 -47.42 54.32
C SER A 4 12.99 -47.17 53.14
N ILE A 5 12.31 -46.03 53.16
CA ILE A 5 11.42 -45.60 52.07
C ILE A 5 12.28 -44.90 51.02
N LYS A 6 12.45 -45.50 49.83
CA LYS A 6 13.08 -44.89 48.66
C LYS A 6 12.06 -43.91 48.00
N LYS A 7 12.37 -42.62 48.03
CA LYS A 7 11.64 -41.62 47.24
C LYS A 7 12.14 -41.66 45.79
N ILE A 8 11.25 -42.02 44.88
CA ILE A 8 11.50 -41.95 43.45
C ILE A 8 11.12 -40.52 43.00
N PHE A 9 12.12 -39.74 42.55
CA PHE A 9 11.90 -38.45 41.87
C PHE A 9 11.66 -38.76 40.38
N VAL A 10 10.45 -38.52 39.92
CA VAL A 10 10.12 -38.50 38.49
C VAL A 10 10.43 -37.10 37.96
N LEU A 11 11.51 -36.97 37.19
CA LEU A 11 11.80 -35.76 36.42
C LEU A 11 10.85 -35.70 35.21
N LEU A 12 9.85 -34.83 35.24
CA LEU A 12 9.07 -34.49 34.06
C LEU A 12 9.90 -33.50 33.24
N SER A 13 10.54 -33.97 32.18
CA SER A 13 11.13 -33.14 31.15
C SER A 13 10.01 -32.59 30.25
N VAL A 14 9.70 -31.31 30.43
CA VAL A 14 8.81 -30.56 29.51
C VAL A 14 9.59 -30.30 28.22
N PHE A 15 9.31 -31.09 27.20
CA PHE A 15 9.77 -30.79 25.84
C PHE A 15 8.94 -29.59 25.31
N VAL A 16 9.51 -28.40 25.33
CA VAL A 16 9.00 -27.26 24.57
C VAL A 16 9.33 -27.55 23.11
N ILE A 17 8.35 -28.04 22.36
CA ILE A 17 8.46 -28.15 20.91
C ILE A 17 8.32 -26.72 20.36
N SER A 18 9.46 -26.06 20.17
CA SER A 18 9.56 -24.85 19.35
C SER A 18 9.29 -25.24 17.90
N SER A 19 8.07 -25.04 17.43
CA SER A 19 7.76 -25.15 16.01
C SER A 19 8.43 -23.99 15.26
N ALA A 20 9.69 -24.21 14.88
CA ALA A 20 10.34 -23.36 13.90
C ALA A 20 9.59 -23.50 12.57
N PHE A 21 8.75 -22.53 12.24
CA PHE A 21 8.23 -22.38 10.89
C PHE A 21 9.40 -22.02 9.98
N VAL A 22 9.96 -23.02 9.31
CA VAL A 22 10.89 -22.81 8.20
C VAL A 22 10.09 -22.17 7.07
N PHE A 23 10.26 -20.87 6.87
CA PHE A 23 9.82 -20.21 5.65
C PHE A 23 10.76 -20.66 4.52
N ALA A 24 10.38 -21.72 3.84
CA ALA A 24 11.06 -22.15 2.61
C ALA A 24 10.79 -21.11 1.51
N GLY A 25 11.84 -20.72 0.81
CA GLY A 25 11.93 -19.64 -0.14
C GLY A 25 10.96 -19.68 -1.32
N SER A 26 10.77 -18.49 -1.94
CA SER A 26 10.34 -18.21 -3.33
C SER A 26 8.94 -18.65 -3.79
N GLY A 27 7.94 -18.69 -2.90
CA GLY A 27 6.53 -18.83 -3.28
C GLY A 27 5.67 -17.73 -2.64
N ALA A 28 4.60 -17.30 -3.30
CA ALA A 28 3.62 -16.41 -2.68
C ALA A 28 3.04 -17.11 -1.44
N SER A 29 3.21 -16.50 -0.27
CA SER A 29 2.65 -17.00 0.99
C SER A 29 1.12 -17.05 0.95
N GLN A 30 0.49 -17.78 1.86
CA GLN A 30 -0.96 -17.88 1.90
C GLN A 30 -1.63 -16.48 1.99
N LYS A 31 -2.63 -16.27 1.15
CA LYS A 31 -3.42 -15.04 1.10
C LYS A 31 -4.11 -14.75 2.44
N ILE A 32 -4.02 -13.51 2.90
CA ILE A 32 -4.61 -13.02 4.15
C ILE A 32 -5.97 -12.39 3.83
N LYS A 33 -7.04 -12.94 4.38
CA LYS A 33 -8.37 -12.32 4.34
C LYS A 33 -8.41 -11.18 5.37
N ILE A 34 -8.44 -9.92 4.92
CA ILE A 34 -8.29 -8.77 5.81
C ILE A 34 -9.50 -8.52 6.73
N TRP A 35 -10.67 -9.08 6.37
CA TRP A 35 -11.92 -8.95 7.12
C TRP A 35 -12.40 -10.26 7.76
N LYS A 36 -11.50 -11.25 7.98
CA LYS A 36 -11.90 -12.58 8.49
C LYS A 36 -12.67 -12.50 9.82
N ASP A 37 -12.33 -11.51 10.67
CA ASP A 37 -12.86 -11.35 12.02
C ASP A 37 -13.96 -10.29 12.10
N VAL A 38 -14.38 -9.71 10.96
CA VAL A 38 -15.34 -8.61 10.91
C VAL A 38 -16.38 -8.86 9.83
N LYS A 39 -17.66 -8.82 10.22
CA LYS A 39 -18.78 -8.97 9.27
C LYS A 39 -19.09 -7.61 8.61
N ILE A 40 -18.54 -7.39 7.43
CA ILE A 40 -18.90 -6.24 6.59
C ILE A 40 -19.32 -6.72 5.20
N LYS A 41 -20.06 -5.89 4.48
CA LYS A 41 -20.42 -6.17 3.09
C LYS A 41 -19.15 -6.29 2.25
N GLY A 42 -19.03 -7.37 1.46
CA GLY A 42 -17.86 -7.62 0.60
C GLY A 42 -16.60 -8.10 1.33
N SER A 43 -16.68 -8.50 2.60
CA SER A 43 -15.53 -8.99 3.38
C SER A 43 -14.74 -10.14 2.72
N ALA A 44 -15.40 -10.96 1.90
CA ALA A 44 -14.77 -12.07 1.19
C ALA A 44 -13.92 -11.62 -0.02
N ILE A 45 -14.10 -10.39 -0.51
CA ILE A 45 -13.43 -9.86 -1.69
C ILE A 45 -12.01 -9.41 -1.36
N SER A 46 -11.86 -8.69 -0.24
CA SER A 46 -10.60 -8.02 0.11
C SER A 46 -9.58 -8.97 0.73
N SER A 47 -8.36 -8.84 0.27
CA SER A 47 -7.26 -9.68 0.75
C SER A 47 -5.89 -9.04 0.53
N LEU A 48 -4.91 -9.45 1.33
CA LEU A 48 -3.50 -9.21 1.09
C LEU A 48 -2.82 -10.49 0.60
N GLN A 49 -2.05 -10.38 -0.49
CA GLN A 49 -1.14 -11.43 -0.92
C GLN A 49 0.28 -11.04 -0.50
N PRO A 50 0.86 -11.69 0.53
CA PRO A 50 2.19 -11.35 0.99
C PRO A 50 3.29 -11.92 0.09
N TYR A 51 4.39 -11.16 0.01
CA TYR A 51 5.67 -11.50 -0.59
C TYR A 51 6.75 -11.11 0.43
N PHE A 52 7.16 -12.05 1.25
CA PHE A 52 8.18 -11.80 2.27
C PHE A 52 9.56 -11.83 1.67
N ALA A 53 10.38 -10.85 2.04
CA ALA A 53 11.81 -10.85 1.72
C ALA A 53 12.51 -12.06 2.37
N ASP A 54 13.56 -12.55 1.73
CA ASP A 54 14.39 -13.58 2.31
C ASP A 54 15.02 -13.08 3.62
N GLU A 55 15.12 -13.91 4.62
CA GLU A 55 15.60 -13.53 5.95
C GLU A 55 16.98 -12.88 5.92
N ALA A 56 17.86 -13.34 5.03
CA ALA A 56 19.24 -12.86 4.89
C ALA A 56 19.35 -11.41 4.39
N ASN A 57 18.34 -10.93 3.64
CA ASN A 57 18.35 -9.59 3.05
C ASN A 57 17.18 -8.70 3.52
N ASN A 58 16.36 -9.17 4.48
CA ASN A 58 15.21 -8.43 4.99
C ASN A 58 15.66 -7.11 5.65
N THR A 59 15.24 -6.00 5.07
CA THR A 59 15.54 -4.64 5.56
C THR A 59 14.66 -4.19 6.73
N GLY A 60 13.63 -4.97 7.05
CA GLY A 60 12.58 -4.59 7.99
C GLY A 60 11.54 -3.62 7.40
N ALA A 61 11.72 -3.15 6.17
CA ALA A 61 10.72 -2.33 5.50
C ALA A 61 9.57 -3.17 4.96
N ALA A 62 8.39 -2.55 4.85
CA ALA A 62 7.22 -3.16 4.24
C ALA A 62 6.48 -2.17 3.33
N VAL A 63 5.82 -2.68 2.29
CA VAL A 63 5.02 -1.87 1.38
C VAL A 63 3.69 -2.56 1.05
N ILE A 64 2.59 -1.80 1.12
CA ILE A 64 1.30 -2.23 0.61
C ILE A 64 1.20 -1.77 -0.84
N VAL A 65 0.92 -2.70 -1.75
CA VAL A 65 0.82 -2.45 -3.19
C VAL A 65 -0.64 -2.33 -3.57
N ALA A 66 -1.05 -1.16 -4.03
CA ALA A 66 -2.40 -0.84 -4.48
C ALA A 66 -2.45 -0.73 -6.01
N PRO A 67 -2.87 -1.78 -6.75
CA PRO A 67 -3.01 -1.74 -8.19
C PRO A 67 -4.00 -0.67 -8.66
N GLY A 68 -3.80 -0.13 -9.87
CA GLY A 68 -4.74 0.74 -10.54
C GLY A 68 -5.91 -0.02 -11.17
N GLY A 69 -6.73 0.70 -11.93
CA GLY A 69 -7.91 0.17 -12.62
C GLY A 69 -9.15 1.03 -12.40
N SER A 70 -8.95 2.36 -12.31
CA SER A 70 -10.04 3.36 -12.23
C SER A 70 -10.99 3.16 -11.05
N TYR A 71 -10.56 2.52 -9.97
CA TYR A 71 -11.45 2.09 -8.87
C TYR A 71 -12.59 1.16 -9.30
N HIS A 72 -12.54 0.65 -10.53
CA HIS A 72 -13.55 -0.25 -11.09
C HIS A 72 -13.08 -1.70 -11.17
N HIS A 73 -11.82 -1.90 -11.50
CA HIS A 73 -11.15 -3.19 -11.53
C HIS A 73 -9.72 -3.04 -10.96
N LEU A 74 -8.93 -4.11 -10.98
CA LEU A 74 -7.55 -4.08 -10.45
C LEU A 74 -6.57 -4.71 -11.42
N GLY A 75 -5.50 -3.99 -11.75
CA GLY A 75 -4.37 -4.45 -12.55
C GLY A 75 -3.43 -5.37 -11.77
N MET A 76 -3.96 -6.48 -11.20
CA MET A 76 -3.28 -7.31 -10.21
C MET A 76 -1.94 -7.87 -10.65
N VAL A 77 -1.74 -8.11 -11.94
CA VAL A 77 -0.50 -8.74 -12.43
C VAL A 77 0.63 -7.71 -12.55
N HIS A 78 0.45 -6.68 -13.40
CA HIS A 78 1.53 -5.75 -13.76
C HIS A 78 1.73 -4.61 -12.74
N GLU A 79 0.67 -4.21 -12.03
CA GLU A 79 0.70 -3.19 -10.97
C GLU A 79 0.57 -3.79 -9.56
N GLY A 80 0.49 -5.12 -9.44
CA GLY A 80 0.39 -5.85 -8.19
C GLY A 80 1.54 -6.82 -8.00
N HIS A 81 1.38 -8.04 -8.51
CA HIS A 81 2.30 -9.15 -8.24
C HIS A 81 3.74 -8.89 -8.73
N LYS A 82 3.92 -8.32 -9.92
CA LYS A 82 5.27 -7.98 -10.42
C LYS A 82 5.96 -6.91 -9.58
N VAL A 83 5.18 -5.95 -9.08
CA VAL A 83 5.66 -4.91 -8.17
C VAL A 83 6.13 -5.53 -6.86
N ALA A 84 5.31 -6.38 -6.26
CA ALA A 84 5.64 -7.06 -5.01
C ALA A 84 6.88 -7.94 -5.13
N GLN A 85 7.05 -8.65 -6.25
CA GLN A 85 8.24 -9.45 -6.52
C GLN A 85 9.51 -8.59 -6.60
N TRP A 86 9.42 -7.38 -7.18
CA TRP A 86 10.57 -6.47 -7.21
C TRP A 86 10.94 -6.00 -5.79
N PHE A 87 9.98 -5.60 -4.98
CA PHE A 87 10.22 -5.22 -3.58
C PHE A 87 10.81 -6.37 -2.77
N GLN A 88 10.23 -7.57 -2.90
CA GLN A 88 10.72 -8.79 -2.25
C GLN A 88 12.20 -9.05 -2.58
N LYS A 89 12.57 -8.98 -3.87
CA LYS A 89 13.95 -9.14 -4.34
C LYS A 89 14.91 -8.11 -3.73
N ASN A 90 14.42 -6.91 -3.44
CA ASN A 90 15.19 -5.82 -2.83
C ASN A 90 15.09 -5.80 -1.29
N GLY A 91 14.71 -6.91 -0.67
CA GLY A 91 14.68 -7.04 0.79
C GLY A 91 13.53 -6.34 1.49
N ILE A 92 12.48 -5.94 0.77
CA ILE A 92 11.32 -5.25 1.31
C ILE A 92 10.12 -6.19 1.28
N ASN A 93 9.47 -6.39 2.43
CA ASN A 93 8.25 -7.17 2.50
C ASN A 93 7.13 -6.46 1.75
N ALA A 94 6.45 -7.14 0.82
CA ALA A 94 5.41 -6.53 0.02
C ALA A 94 4.08 -7.25 0.18
N PHE A 95 2.99 -6.50 0.14
CA PHE A 95 1.64 -7.01 0.34
C PHE A 95 0.72 -6.48 -0.74
N VAL A 96 0.37 -7.32 -1.73
CA VAL A 96 -0.55 -6.90 -2.80
C VAL A 96 -1.97 -6.87 -2.27
N LEU A 97 -2.56 -5.68 -2.27
CA LEU A 97 -3.92 -5.46 -1.80
C LEU A 97 -4.93 -5.63 -2.94
N ARG A 98 -5.80 -6.64 -2.81
CA ARG A 98 -7.06 -6.69 -3.53
C ARG A 98 -8.09 -5.92 -2.71
N TYR A 99 -8.32 -4.67 -3.05
CA TYR A 99 -9.34 -3.84 -2.38
C TYR A 99 -10.68 -3.88 -3.12
N ARG A 100 -11.77 -3.56 -2.42
CA ARG A 100 -13.12 -3.48 -2.97
C ARG A 100 -13.22 -2.33 -3.98
N VAL A 101 -13.86 -2.56 -5.10
CA VAL A 101 -13.97 -1.62 -6.22
C VAL A 101 -15.41 -1.47 -6.71
N SER A 102 -15.68 -0.48 -7.54
CA SER A 102 -17.04 -0.25 -8.05
C SER A 102 -17.55 -1.36 -8.95
N GLY A 103 -16.67 -2.11 -9.61
CA GLY A 103 -17.03 -3.33 -10.35
C GLY A 103 -17.56 -4.45 -9.44
N ASP A 104 -17.18 -4.46 -8.18
CA ASP A 104 -17.71 -5.33 -7.13
C ASP A 104 -18.94 -4.70 -6.41
N GLY A 105 -19.41 -3.52 -6.84
CA GLY A 105 -20.53 -2.79 -6.24
C GLY A 105 -20.16 -1.89 -5.05
N PHE A 106 -18.90 -1.43 -4.95
CA PHE A 106 -18.41 -0.59 -3.85
C PHE A 106 -17.84 0.74 -4.33
N ASN A 107 -18.12 1.78 -3.57
CA ASN A 107 -17.55 3.12 -3.70
C ASN A 107 -16.84 3.50 -2.39
N HIS A 108 -16.29 4.71 -2.27
CA HIS A 108 -15.81 5.21 -0.99
C HIS A 108 -16.90 5.08 0.10
N PRO A 109 -16.57 4.62 1.32
CA PRO A 109 -15.23 4.50 1.90
C PRO A 109 -14.53 3.14 1.71
N ALA A 110 -15.13 2.16 1.03
CA ALA A 110 -14.66 0.78 1.01
C ALA A 110 -13.16 0.62 0.65
N MET A 111 -12.67 1.39 -0.33
CA MET A 111 -11.26 1.35 -0.75
C MET A 111 -10.32 1.82 0.37
N LEU A 112 -10.69 2.91 1.06
CA LEU A 112 -9.88 3.44 2.17
C LEU A 112 -9.94 2.54 3.40
N GLU A 113 -11.11 1.96 3.70
CA GLU A 113 -11.25 0.95 4.76
C GLU A 113 -10.30 -0.23 4.53
N ASP A 114 -10.26 -0.76 3.29
CA ASP A 114 -9.39 -1.89 2.94
C ASP A 114 -7.91 -1.51 3.04
N MET A 115 -7.52 -0.30 2.64
CA MET A 115 -6.15 0.20 2.77
C MET A 115 -5.77 0.37 4.25
N GLN A 116 -6.59 1.02 5.05
CA GLN A 116 -6.35 1.21 6.48
C GLN A 116 -6.29 -0.11 7.24
N ARG A 117 -7.20 -1.04 6.93
CA ARG A 117 -7.16 -2.40 7.51
C ARG A 117 -5.88 -3.15 7.15
N SER A 118 -5.39 -2.96 5.93
CA SER A 118 -4.13 -3.55 5.48
C SER A 118 -2.93 -3.00 6.24
N ILE A 119 -2.85 -1.68 6.43
CA ILE A 119 -1.81 -1.04 7.24
C ILE A 119 -1.86 -1.55 8.68
N GLN A 120 -3.06 -1.62 9.28
CA GLN A 120 -3.26 -2.16 10.63
C GLN A 120 -2.72 -3.58 10.74
N ILE A 121 -3.15 -4.49 9.84
CA ILE A 121 -2.72 -5.89 9.87
C ILE A 121 -1.20 -6.02 9.74
N VAL A 122 -0.57 -5.25 8.85
CA VAL A 122 0.89 -5.30 8.67
C VAL A 122 1.60 -4.84 9.94
N ARG A 123 1.17 -3.76 10.57
CA ARG A 123 1.77 -3.24 11.81
C ARG A 123 1.51 -4.13 13.02
N GLU A 124 0.32 -4.69 13.15
CA GLU A 124 -0.02 -5.60 14.25
C GLU A 124 0.71 -6.96 14.16
N ASN A 125 1.17 -7.35 12.97
CA ASN A 125 1.98 -8.55 12.78
C ASN A 125 3.48 -8.27 12.56
N ALA A 126 3.94 -7.06 12.84
CA ALA A 126 5.29 -6.60 12.53
C ALA A 126 6.38 -7.48 13.17
N ASP A 127 6.25 -7.84 14.43
CA ASP A 127 7.20 -8.70 15.12
C ASP A 127 7.30 -10.07 14.46
N LYS A 128 6.15 -10.68 14.15
CA LYS A 128 6.08 -11.98 13.48
C LYS A 128 6.74 -11.97 12.10
N TRP A 129 6.61 -10.86 11.39
CA TRP A 129 7.09 -10.74 10.00
C TRP A 129 8.44 -10.01 9.89
N LYS A 130 9.07 -9.73 11.04
CA LYS A 130 10.34 -8.98 11.12
C LYS A 130 10.27 -7.64 10.38
N ILE A 131 9.19 -6.90 10.60
CA ILE A 131 8.92 -5.58 10.03
C ILE A 131 9.13 -4.51 11.09
N ASN A 132 9.78 -3.40 10.72
CA ASN A 132 9.83 -2.20 11.52
C ASN A 132 8.54 -1.40 11.31
N THR A 133 7.75 -1.19 12.36
CA THR A 133 6.48 -0.48 12.31
C THR A 133 6.57 0.99 11.85
N LYS A 134 7.79 1.56 11.84
CA LYS A 134 8.09 2.91 11.33
C LYS A 134 8.59 2.91 9.87
N LYS A 135 8.50 1.77 9.18
CA LYS A 135 8.92 1.61 7.78
C LYS A 135 7.85 0.86 6.96
N VAL A 136 6.57 1.17 7.22
CA VAL A 136 5.43 0.60 6.52
C VAL A 136 4.86 1.64 5.57
N GLY A 137 5.19 1.54 4.28
CA GLY A 137 4.74 2.44 3.24
C GLY A 137 3.65 1.85 2.35
N ALA A 138 3.27 2.63 1.33
CA ALA A 138 2.34 2.18 0.31
C ALA A 138 2.76 2.67 -1.08
N ILE A 139 2.66 1.79 -2.08
CA ILE A 139 2.82 2.13 -3.49
C ILE A 139 1.50 1.92 -4.20
N GLY A 140 1.15 2.84 -5.10
CA GLY A 140 -0.08 2.73 -5.87
C GLY A 140 0.05 3.29 -7.28
N PHE A 141 -0.76 2.74 -8.18
CA PHE A 141 -0.73 3.02 -9.60
C PHE A 141 -2.06 3.63 -10.03
N SER A 142 -2.05 4.71 -10.82
CA SER A 142 -3.28 5.30 -11.35
C SER A 142 -4.30 5.63 -10.23
N ALA A 143 -5.48 5.02 -10.24
CA ALA A 143 -6.45 5.11 -9.14
C ALA A 143 -5.90 4.56 -7.81
N GLY A 144 -5.07 3.51 -7.84
CA GLY A 144 -4.32 3.04 -6.67
C GLY A 144 -3.32 4.07 -6.15
N GLY A 145 -2.74 4.88 -7.06
CA GLY A 145 -1.91 6.04 -6.71
C GLY A 145 -2.68 7.09 -5.93
N HIS A 146 -3.91 7.39 -6.35
CA HIS A 146 -4.83 8.23 -5.58
C HIS A 146 -5.13 7.65 -4.19
N LEU A 147 -5.35 6.33 -4.09
CA LEU A 147 -5.65 5.65 -2.83
C LEU A 147 -4.50 5.77 -1.83
N VAL A 148 -3.24 5.61 -2.26
CA VAL A 148 -2.09 5.72 -1.34
C VAL A 148 -1.83 7.17 -0.93
N VAL A 149 -2.04 8.15 -1.83
CA VAL A 149 -1.99 9.58 -1.46
C VAL A 149 -3.10 9.90 -0.46
N MET A 150 -4.32 9.41 -0.69
CA MET A 150 -5.45 9.58 0.23
C MET A 150 -5.15 8.98 1.62
N ALA A 151 -4.56 7.79 1.69
CA ALA A 151 -4.16 7.18 2.95
C ALA A 151 -3.10 8.00 3.69
N GLY A 152 -2.14 8.60 2.98
CA GLY A 152 -1.13 9.49 3.55
C GLY A 152 -1.71 10.84 4.01
N ALA A 153 -2.51 11.49 3.15
CA ALA A 153 -3.06 12.82 3.40
C ALA A 153 -4.12 12.82 4.53
N PHE A 154 -4.99 11.82 4.55
CA PHE A 154 -5.98 11.67 5.62
C PHE A 154 -5.32 11.14 6.91
N GLY A 155 -4.27 10.34 6.79
CA GLY A 155 -3.47 9.86 7.90
C GLY A 155 -4.33 9.28 9.02
N ASP A 156 -3.99 9.66 10.26
CA ASP A 156 -4.74 9.24 11.46
C ASP A 156 -5.95 10.14 11.75
N ASN A 157 -6.16 11.23 10.99
CA ASN A 157 -7.30 12.14 11.19
C ASN A 157 -8.62 11.55 10.67
N VAL A 158 -8.57 10.65 9.69
CA VAL A 158 -9.72 9.94 9.13
C VAL A 158 -9.57 8.45 9.41
N ASN A 159 -10.27 7.96 10.40
CA ASN A 159 -10.25 6.54 10.77
C ASN A 159 -11.58 5.88 10.38
N GLU A 160 -11.62 5.26 9.20
CA GLU A 160 -12.81 4.56 8.73
C GLU A 160 -13.05 3.25 9.51
N LEU A 161 -11.99 2.64 10.09
CA LEU A 161 -12.11 1.41 10.87
C LEU A 161 -12.90 1.61 12.16
N THR A 162 -12.77 2.76 12.80
CA THR A 162 -13.55 3.10 14.00
C THR A 162 -15.05 3.10 13.73
N LYS A 163 -15.47 3.55 12.54
CA LYS A 163 -16.88 3.53 12.10
C LYS A 163 -17.42 2.11 11.95
N LEU A 164 -16.53 1.14 11.72
CA LEU A 164 -16.84 -0.29 11.65
C LEU A 164 -16.71 -1.00 13.01
N GLY A 165 -16.48 -0.26 14.09
CA GLY A 165 -16.29 -0.81 15.43
C GLY A 165 -14.93 -1.47 15.66
N ILE A 166 -13.95 -1.26 14.77
CA ILE A 166 -12.62 -1.83 14.88
C ILE A 166 -11.71 -0.88 15.65
N LYS A 167 -11.17 -1.39 16.75
CA LYS A 167 -10.14 -0.69 17.51
C LYS A 167 -8.77 -0.95 16.92
N THR A 168 -7.89 0.03 16.98
CA THR A 168 -6.48 -0.11 16.62
C THR A 168 -5.61 0.71 17.57
N ASN A 169 -4.46 0.15 17.93
CA ASN A 169 -3.44 0.83 18.74
C ASN A 169 -2.22 1.21 17.86
N VAL A 170 -2.33 1.05 16.55
CA VAL A 170 -1.29 1.40 15.59
C VAL A 170 -1.77 2.51 14.66
N SER A 171 -0.86 3.32 14.16
CA SER A 171 -1.18 4.33 13.15
C SER A 171 -1.71 3.67 11.87
N LEU A 172 -2.71 4.28 11.25
CA LEU A 172 -3.27 3.88 9.95
C LEU A 172 -2.66 4.69 8.79
N LYS A 173 -1.77 5.63 9.11
CA LYS A 173 -1.03 6.42 8.12
C LYS A 173 0.21 5.65 7.66
N PRO A 174 0.48 5.53 6.34
CA PRO A 174 1.74 5.00 5.86
C PRO A 174 2.91 5.90 6.23
N ASP A 175 4.11 5.34 6.41
CA ASP A 175 5.33 6.09 6.74
C ASP A 175 5.94 6.75 5.50
N PHE A 176 5.62 6.27 4.30
CA PHE A 176 5.96 6.85 3.00
C PHE A 176 4.96 6.39 1.94
N VAL A 177 4.79 7.16 0.86
CA VAL A 177 3.93 6.76 -0.28
C VAL A 177 4.62 6.96 -1.62
N ILE A 178 4.28 6.07 -2.55
CA ILE A 178 4.87 6.00 -3.89
C ILE A 178 3.73 6.01 -4.92
N PRO A 179 3.13 7.17 -5.24
CA PRO A 179 2.12 7.29 -6.29
C PRO A 179 2.78 7.32 -7.69
N ILE A 180 2.38 6.38 -8.53
CA ILE A 180 2.87 6.22 -9.90
C ILE A 180 1.73 6.57 -10.89
N TYR A 181 1.96 7.54 -11.75
CA TYR A 181 0.94 8.13 -12.67
C TYR A 181 -0.43 8.29 -12.02
N PRO A 182 -0.50 8.92 -10.82
CA PRO A 182 -1.70 8.89 -10.02
C PRO A 182 -2.82 9.73 -10.62
N VAL A 183 -4.06 9.27 -10.44
CA VAL A 183 -5.17 10.22 -10.34
C VAL A 183 -4.94 11.05 -9.08
N VAL A 184 -5.20 12.36 -9.13
CA VAL A 184 -5.01 13.27 -7.99
C VAL A 184 -6.25 14.12 -7.78
N SER A 185 -6.67 14.82 -8.84
CA SER A 185 -7.76 15.79 -8.78
C SER A 185 -9.10 15.20 -9.21
N MET A 186 -10.16 15.61 -8.52
CA MET A 186 -11.55 15.34 -8.92
C MET A 186 -12.22 16.60 -9.50
N GLN A 187 -11.44 17.70 -9.72
CA GLN A 187 -11.92 18.94 -10.29
C GLN A 187 -12.19 18.79 -11.80
N ASP A 188 -13.20 19.51 -12.33
CA ASP A 188 -13.73 19.28 -13.68
C ASP A 188 -12.74 19.54 -14.82
N ASP A 189 -11.67 20.28 -14.59
CA ASP A 189 -10.68 20.62 -15.61
C ASP A 189 -9.65 19.51 -15.90
N ILE A 190 -9.36 18.62 -14.93
CA ILE A 190 -8.34 17.58 -15.12
C ILE A 190 -8.69 16.18 -14.60
N TYR A 191 -9.89 16.00 -14.06
CA TYR A 191 -10.27 14.70 -13.48
C TYR A 191 -10.23 13.56 -14.49
N HIS A 192 -10.01 12.37 -13.99
CA HIS A 192 -10.24 11.13 -14.74
C HIS A 192 -11.68 10.65 -14.48
N ALA A 193 -12.53 10.74 -15.50
CA ALA A 193 -13.99 10.58 -15.38
C ALA A 193 -14.40 9.21 -14.76
N TRP A 194 -13.77 8.14 -15.22
CA TRP A 194 -14.08 6.80 -14.72
C TRP A 194 -13.67 6.63 -13.25
N SER A 195 -12.47 7.10 -12.85
CA SER A 195 -12.02 7.05 -11.46
C SER A 195 -12.92 7.87 -10.53
N ARG A 196 -13.31 9.09 -10.95
CA ARG A 196 -14.24 9.93 -10.16
C ARG A 196 -15.58 9.23 -9.93
N LYS A 197 -16.20 8.72 -11.00
CA LYS A 197 -17.46 7.98 -10.90
C LYS A 197 -17.32 6.75 -9.99
N SER A 198 -16.28 5.95 -10.18
CA SER A 198 -16.06 4.71 -9.44
C SER A 198 -15.75 4.95 -7.96
N LEU A 199 -15.04 6.04 -7.63
CA LEU A 199 -14.76 6.40 -6.24
C LEU A 199 -15.99 6.94 -5.54
N THR A 200 -16.69 7.88 -6.17
CA THR A 200 -17.77 8.67 -5.54
C THR A 200 -19.16 8.07 -5.68
N GLY A 201 -19.34 7.14 -6.61
CA GLY A 201 -20.66 6.59 -7.00
C GLY A 201 -21.45 7.50 -7.95
N SER A 202 -20.92 8.69 -8.32
CA SER A 202 -21.58 9.68 -9.16
C SER A 202 -20.68 10.17 -10.31
N LYS A 203 -21.27 10.41 -11.46
CA LYS A 203 -20.59 11.11 -12.56
C LYS A 203 -20.38 12.59 -12.23
N GLU A 204 -21.37 13.20 -11.58
CA GLU A 204 -21.42 14.59 -11.19
C GLU A 204 -21.57 14.73 -9.67
N PRO A 205 -20.48 14.48 -8.88
CA PRO A 205 -20.52 14.69 -7.46
C PRO A 205 -20.59 16.17 -7.12
N SER A 206 -21.10 16.50 -5.93
CA SER A 206 -21.10 17.89 -5.45
C SER A 206 -19.69 18.47 -5.36
N GLN A 207 -19.56 19.80 -5.39
CA GLN A 207 -18.25 20.46 -5.27
C GLN A 207 -17.54 20.05 -3.97
N ALA A 208 -18.25 19.92 -2.85
CA ALA A 208 -17.68 19.46 -1.58
C ALA A 208 -17.05 18.04 -1.69
N ILE A 209 -17.68 17.15 -2.46
CA ILE A 209 -17.13 15.80 -2.73
C ILE A 209 -15.91 15.88 -3.65
N LYS A 210 -15.96 16.70 -4.70
CA LYS A 210 -14.80 16.96 -5.57
C LYS A 210 -13.63 17.50 -4.76
N ASP A 211 -13.87 18.48 -3.89
CA ASP A 211 -12.84 19.07 -3.03
C ASP A 211 -12.26 18.08 -2.04
N LYS A 212 -13.11 17.27 -1.40
CA LYS A 212 -12.69 16.23 -0.45
C LYS A 212 -11.75 15.20 -1.08
N PHE A 213 -11.99 14.81 -2.33
CA PHE A 213 -11.22 13.76 -3.01
C PHE A 213 -10.21 14.31 -4.04
N SER A 214 -10.01 15.61 -4.12
CA SER A 214 -8.89 16.23 -4.80
C SER A 214 -7.71 16.29 -3.85
N MET A 215 -6.77 15.35 -4.01
CA MET A 215 -5.71 15.15 -3.03
C MET A 215 -4.77 16.34 -2.93
N GLU A 216 -4.58 17.12 -3.99
CA GLU A 216 -3.84 18.38 -3.95
C GLU A 216 -4.41 19.39 -2.94
N LYS A 217 -5.69 19.28 -2.61
CA LYS A 217 -6.35 20.13 -1.60
C LYS A 217 -6.25 19.56 -0.18
N GLN A 218 -5.79 18.32 -0.02
CA GLN A 218 -5.73 17.64 1.27
C GLN A 218 -4.31 17.55 1.84
N ILE A 219 -3.30 17.97 1.08
CA ILE A 219 -1.91 17.94 1.51
C ILE A 219 -1.67 18.97 2.62
N THR A 220 -1.05 18.51 3.69
CA THR A 220 -0.59 19.33 4.81
C THR A 220 0.85 18.96 5.17
N SER A 221 1.53 19.74 6.00
CA SER A 221 2.87 19.43 6.52
C SER A 221 2.97 18.12 7.32
N LYS A 222 1.83 17.48 7.62
CA LYS A 222 1.78 16.17 8.27
C LYS A 222 1.84 15.00 7.29
N MET A 223 1.86 15.26 5.97
CA MET A 223 2.02 14.22 4.96
C MET A 223 3.37 13.51 5.13
N CYS A 224 3.42 12.20 4.89
CA CYS A 224 4.65 11.44 4.87
C CYS A 224 5.47 11.72 3.59
N PRO A 225 6.78 11.35 3.53
CA PRO A 225 7.59 11.47 2.33
C PRO A 225 6.94 10.82 1.10
N VAL A 226 7.13 11.45 -0.08
CA VAL A 226 6.47 11.03 -1.32
C VAL A 226 7.48 10.84 -2.46
N PHE A 227 7.42 9.68 -3.12
CA PHE A 227 8.04 9.48 -4.43
C PHE A 227 6.97 9.52 -5.50
N LEU A 228 6.98 10.54 -6.35
CA LEU A 228 5.97 10.77 -7.40
C LEU A 228 6.58 10.60 -8.78
N LEU A 229 5.92 9.83 -9.65
CA LEU A 229 6.37 9.62 -11.03
C LEU A 229 5.18 9.60 -11.99
N CYS A 230 5.32 10.28 -13.11
CA CYS A 230 4.41 10.17 -14.26
C CYS A 230 5.12 10.49 -15.58
N ASN A 231 4.42 10.28 -16.70
CA ASN A 231 4.90 10.63 -18.04
C ASN A 231 4.09 11.79 -18.62
N LYS A 232 4.73 12.68 -19.38
CA LYS A 232 4.07 13.82 -20.06
C LYS A 232 3.09 13.37 -21.14
N ASP A 233 3.39 12.26 -21.80
CA ASP A 233 2.58 11.71 -22.88
C ASP A 233 1.44 10.78 -22.41
N ASP A 234 1.14 10.78 -21.10
CA ASP A 234 0.04 9.99 -20.53
C ASP A 234 -1.32 10.44 -21.11
N ARG A 235 -1.96 9.54 -21.87
CA ARG A 235 -3.24 9.77 -22.55
C ARG A 235 -4.45 9.38 -21.71
N THR A 236 -4.24 8.76 -20.57
CA THR A 236 -5.31 8.28 -19.67
C THR A 236 -5.53 9.23 -18.50
N VAL A 237 -4.46 9.52 -17.77
CA VAL A 237 -4.48 10.48 -16.66
C VAL A 237 -3.55 11.65 -17.01
N LYS A 238 -4.14 12.82 -17.26
CA LYS A 238 -3.36 14.02 -17.57
C LYS A 238 -2.26 14.23 -16.54
N TYR A 239 -1.01 14.36 -16.99
CA TYR A 239 0.17 14.52 -16.10
C TYR A 239 0.05 15.72 -15.15
N GLN A 240 -0.78 16.70 -15.48
CA GLN A 240 -1.10 17.84 -14.62
C GLN A 240 -1.70 17.43 -13.27
N ASN A 241 -2.26 16.21 -13.15
CA ASN A 241 -2.61 15.65 -11.85
C ASN A 241 -1.38 15.57 -10.94
N SER A 242 -0.28 15.02 -11.46
CA SER A 242 0.98 14.91 -10.71
C SER A 242 1.63 16.28 -10.46
N VAL A 243 1.57 17.20 -11.43
CA VAL A 243 2.07 18.57 -11.24
C VAL A 243 1.36 19.26 -10.07
N ARG A 244 0.02 19.18 -10.01
CA ARG A 244 -0.75 19.74 -8.87
C ARG A 244 -0.40 19.12 -7.53
N LEU A 245 -0.12 17.83 -7.52
CA LEU A 245 0.31 17.15 -6.29
C LEU A 245 1.70 17.63 -5.85
N ASP A 246 2.65 17.75 -6.78
CA ASP A 246 3.99 18.28 -6.56
C ASP A 246 3.95 19.71 -5.99
N GLU A 247 3.17 20.59 -6.60
CA GLU A 247 2.95 21.96 -6.13
C GLU A 247 2.38 21.99 -4.69
N ALA A 248 1.40 21.14 -4.40
CA ALA A 248 0.80 21.04 -3.07
C ALA A 248 1.78 20.50 -2.02
N LEU A 249 2.57 19.49 -2.36
CA LEU A 249 3.62 18.94 -1.50
C LEU A 249 4.70 19.99 -1.21
N SER A 250 5.17 20.69 -2.26
CA SER A 250 6.14 21.78 -2.12
C SER A 250 5.63 22.89 -1.22
N LYS A 251 4.39 23.35 -1.44
CA LYS A 251 3.76 24.39 -0.62
C LYS A 251 3.62 24.00 0.84
N ALA A 252 3.36 22.70 1.12
CA ALA A 252 3.23 22.20 2.47
C ALA A 252 4.57 21.84 3.15
N GLY A 253 5.69 21.96 2.43
CA GLY A 253 7.02 21.60 2.94
C GLY A 253 7.20 20.09 3.18
N VAL A 254 6.50 19.26 2.41
CA VAL A 254 6.59 17.80 2.51
C VAL A 254 7.82 17.31 1.76
N PRO A 255 8.68 16.46 2.36
CA PRO A 255 9.78 15.82 1.64
C PRO A 255 9.25 14.99 0.47
N HIS A 256 9.68 15.27 -0.75
CA HIS A 256 9.25 14.52 -1.92
C HIS A 256 10.23 14.65 -3.09
N ILE A 257 10.13 13.70 -4.01
CA ILE A 257 10.76 13.75 -5.32
C ILE A 257 9.68 13.60 -6.38
N PHE A 258 9.73 14.41 -7.43
CA PHE A 258 8.86 14.30 -8.59
C PHE A 258 9.66 14.02 -9.86
N ILE A 259 9.41 12.85 -10.45
CA ILE A 259 9.98 12.45 -11.74
C ILE A 259 8.91 12.64 -12.83
N LEU A 260 9.06 13.68 -13.63
CA LEU A 260 8.25 13.90 -14.82
C LEU A 260 9.03 13.43 -16.05
N ASN A 261 8.74 12.22 -16.51
CA ASN A 261 9.40 11.63 -17.67
C ASN A 261 8.69 12.05 -18.97
N GLU A 262 9.43 12.17 -20.07
CA GLU A 262 8.90 12.68 -21.33
C GLU A 262 7.95 11.69 -22.02
N LYS A 263 8.27 10.40 -21.99
CA LYS A 263 7.54 9.34 -22.71
C LYS A 263 7.36 8.10 -21.85
N GLY A 264 6.29 7.36 -22.11
CA GLY A 264 6.00 6.08 -21.44
C GLY A 264 4.52 5.79 -21.28
N ASP A 265 3.64 6.73 -21.69
CA ASP A 265 2.18 6.65 -21.59
C ASP A 265 1.72 6.22 -20.18
N HIS A 266 0.53 5.66 -20.06
CA HIS A 266 -0.07 5.18 -18.81
C HIS A 266 0.05 3.66 -18.65
N GLY A 267 -0.03 3.18 -17.39
CA GLY A 267 -0.16 1.74 -17.12
C GLY A 267 1.11 0.93 -17.34
N PHE A 268 2.29 1.56 -17.30
CA PHE A 268 3.56 0.86 -17.52
C PHE A 268 3.97 -0.08 -16.37
N GLY A 269 3.39 0.04 -15.17
CA GLY A 269 3.75 -0.78 -14.00
C GLY A 269 5.25 -0.75 -13.72
N MET A 270 5.88 -1.93 -13.66
CA MET A 270 7.33 -2.06 -13.48
C MET A 270 8.11 -2.01 -14.80
N GLY A 271 7.53 -1.52 -15.88
CA GLY A 271 8.22 -1.45 -17.17
C GLY A 271 8.27 -2.76 -17.91
N ASN A 272 7.16 -3.38 -18.24
CA ASN A 272 7.10 -4.67 -18.92
C ASN A 272 7.14 -4.56 -20.45
N GLY A 273 8.20 -3.97 -21.02
CA GLY A 273 8.55 -4.16 -22.42
C GLY A 273 7.58 -3.62 -23.48
N LYS A 274 6.33 -3.32 -23.12
CA LYS A 274 5.35 -2.79 -24.06
C LYS A 274 5.45 -1.28 -24.24
N PHE A 275 5.89 -0.57 -23.19
CA PHE A 275 5.94 0.89 -23.17
C PHE A 275 7.28 1.48 -22.73
N VAL A 276 8.21 0.69 -22.19
CA VAL A 276 9.39 1.28 -21.57
C VAL A 276 10.61 0.36 -21.64
N LYS A 277 11.30 0.33 -22.77
CA LYS A 277 12.70 -0.13 -22.79
C LYS A 277 13.64 0.79 -22.00
N GLU A 278 13.22 2.02 -21.70
CA GLU A 278 14.09 3.08 -21.17
C GLU A 278 13.85 3.39 -19.69
N THR A 279 12.81 2.89 -19.05
CA THR A 279 12.50 3.22 -17.65
C THR A 279 12.52 1.98 -16.77
N GLN A 280 13.71 1.53 -16.44
CA GLN A 280 13.95 0.85 -15.17
C GLN A 280 13.85 1.91 -14.05
N TRP A 281 12.73 2.65 -14.00
CA TRP A 281 12.50 3.75 -13.09
C TRP A 281 12.67 3.33 -11.64
N ASN A 282 12.30 2.10 -11.33
CA ASN A 282 12.39 1.45 -10.05
C ASN A 282 13.85 1.32 -9.58
N ASP A 283 14.76 0.84 -10.45
CA ASP A 283 16.17 0.70 -10.11
C ASP A 283 16.92 2.05 -10.20
N LYS A 284 16.52 2.88 -11.18
CA LYS A 284 17.19 4.14 -11.46
C LYS A 284 16.85 5.25 -10.45
N TRP A 285 15.60 5.35 -10.01
CA TRP A 285 15.13 6.47 -9.18
C TRP A 285 14.52 6.03 -7.86
N LEU A 286 13.67 4.99 -7.86
CA LEU A 286 12.98 4.57 -6.63
C LEU A 286 13.95 3.93 -5.64
N LEU A 287 14.83 3.02 -6.08
CA LEU A 287 15.75 2.35 -5.18
C LEU A 287 16.73 3.32 -4.49
N PRO A 288 17.36 4.30 -5.19
CA PRO A 288 18.12 5.36 -4.55
C PRO A 288 17.32 6.17 -3.53
N TRP A 289 16.10 6.60 -3.89
CA TRP A 289 15.24 7.37 -2.99
C TRP A 289 14.91 6.59 -1.71
N LEU A 290 14.60 5.30 -1.80
CA LEU A 290 14.36 4.46 -0.62
C LEU A 290 15.56 4.40 0.33
N LYS A 291 16.78 4.50 -0.21
CA LYS A 291 18.03 4.58 0.58
C LYS A 291 18.22 5.96 1.19
N GLU A 292 18.03 7.03 0.43
CA GLU A 292 18.13 8.42 0.88
C GLU A 292 17.18 8.72 2.03
N GLU A 293 15.95 8.22 1.95
CA GLU A 293 14.94 8.34 3.03
C GLU A 293 15.20 7.37 4.20
N GLY A 294 16.26 6.57 4.17
CA GLY A 294 16.60 5.62 5.23
C GLY A 294 15.57 4.49 5.40
N ILE A 295 14.73 4.26 4.39
CA ILE A 295 13.73 3.17 4.39
C ILE A 295 14.47 1.84 4.29
N ILE A 296 15.47 1.77 3.45
CA ILE A 296 16.40 0.63 3.33
C ILE A 296 17.84 1.10 3.51
N LYS A 297 18.78 0.14 3.65
CA LYS A 297 20.21 0.41 3.74
C LYS A 297 20.86 0.49 2.36
#